data_2e4b1803a1a89371ead59e48225260d1
#
_entry.id   2e4b1803a1a89371ead59e48225260d1
#
_cell.length_a   1.000
_cell.length_b   1.000
_cell.length_c   1.000
_cell.angle_alpha   90.00
_cell.angle_beta   90.00
_cell.angle_gamma   90.00
#
_symmetry.space_group_name_H-M   'P 1'
#
loop_
_entity.id
_entity.type
_entity.pdbx_description
1 polymer ?
#
loop_
_entity_poly.entity_id
_entity_poly.type
_entity_poly.pdbx_seq_one_letter_code
_entity_poly.pdbx_strand_id
1 'polypeptide(L)'
;MARVAIIVLIVVAAALVAAQLVLPAIAEDRIADDLEVLGSRPAVEVDALPAVKLLWRRADRVELRFPRASILPFGLGEQLARTEATDELDARIDALAIGPVAVRDATLRKDGDALSAGAVAQEGNLVSALPAFLELRPVPDASGDGLVFEGAASAFGRRVALRARLRGVDGRLLLSPDGLFGAFATVTVFDDPRVRVEDLAATPVEGGIEVAVEGRPVDAEPAG
;
A
#
# COMPACT_ATOMS: atom_id res chain seq x y z
N MET A 1 -13.34 23.67 49.96
CA MET A 1 -12.39 23.35 48.85
C MET A 1 -12.55 21.92 48.34
N ALA A 2 -12.64 20.87 49.21
CA ALA A 2 -12.79 19.46 48.73
C ALA A 2 -14.00 19.21 47.82
N ARG A 3 -15.17 19.80 48.12
CA ARG A 3 -16.38 19.62 47.30
C ARG A 3 -16.24 20.21 45.89
N VAL A 4 -15.58 21.34 45.74
CA VAL A 4 -15.31 21.97 44.44
C VAL A 4 -14.34 21.11 43.63
N ALA A 5 -13.29 20.59 44.27
CA ALA A 5 -12.34 19.70 43.62
C ALA A 5 -13.00 18.40 43.13
N ILE A 6 -13.93 17.82 43.89
CA ILE A 6 -14.68 16.62 43.48
C ILE A 6 -15.59 16.93 42.28
N ILE A 7 -16.29 18.06 42.31
CA ILE A 7 -17.16 18.45 41.17
C ILE A 7 -16.33 18.66 39.90
N VAL A 8 -15.19 19.37 40.01
CA VAL A 8 -14.30 19.57 38.86
C VAL A 8 -13.77 18.23 38.35
N LEU A 9 -13.38 17.32 39.22
CA LEU A 9 -12.92 16.00 38.80
C LEU A 9 -14.00 15.20 38.08
N ILE A 10 -15.26 15.24 38.57
CA ILE A 10 -16.37 14.57 37.93
C ILE A 10 -16.65 15.17 36.52
N VAL A 11 -16.64 16.49 36.42
CA VAL A 11 -16.84 17.17 35.14
C VAL A 11 -15.74 16.83 34.15
N VAL A 12 -14.46 16.83 34.56
CA VAL A 12 -13.34 16.44 33.72
C VAL A 12 -13.44 14.97 33.31
N ALA A 13 -13.78 14.07 34.25
CA ALA A 13 -13.97 12.67 33.92
C ALA A 13 -15.12 12.45 32.90
N ALA A 14 -16.25 13.13 33.11
CA ALA A 14 -17.38 13.08 32.18
C ALA A 14 -17.01 13.62 30.79
N ALA A 15 -16.24 14.72 30.71
CA ALA A 15 -15.76 15.29 29.45
C ALA A 15 -14.79 14.33 28.74
N LEU A 16 -13.90 13.65 29.45
CA LEU A 16 -13.00 12.66 28.87
C LEU A 16 -13.76 11.43 28.35
N VAL A 17 -14.78 10.97 29.07
CA VAL A 17 -15.64 9.87 28.60
C VAL A 17 -16.42 10.28 27.36
N ALA A 18 -16.99 11.48 27.32
CA ALA A 18 -17.68 11.99 26.15
C ALA A 18 -16.72 12.13 24.95
N ALA A 19 -15.52 12.64 25.19
CA ALA A 19 -14.47 12.72 24.15
C ALA A 19 -14.10 11.34 23.60
N GLN A 20 -14.00 10.32 24.47
CA GLN A 20 -13.67 8.95 24.07
C GLN A 20 -14.73 8.32 23.13
N LEU A 21 -15.96 8.75 23.22
CA LEU A 21 -17.05 8.25 22.37
C LEU A 21 -17.24 9.07 21.08
N VAL A 22 -16.99 10.37 21.14
CA VAL A 22 -17.32 11.29 20.04
C VAL A 22 -16.14 11.52 19.09
N LEU A 23 -14.91 11.63 19.62
CA LEU A 23 -13.74 11.95 18.78
C LEU A 23 -13.41 10.87 17.76
N PRO A 24 -13.45 9.56 18.06
CA PRO A 24 -13.25 8.53 17.06
C PRO A 24 -14.24 8.64 15.91
N ALA A 25 -15.53 8.74 16.19
CA ALA A 25 -16.56 8.85 15.15
C ALA A 25 -16.36 10.06 14.22
N ILE A 26 -15.95 11.22 14.77
CA ILE A 26 -15.62 12.41 13.96
C ILE A 26 -14.37 12.16 13.11
N ALA A 27 -13.37 11.46 13.65
CA ALA A 27 -12.15 11.14 12.92
C ALA A 27 -12.44 10.15 11.79
N GLU A 28 -13.21 9.09 12.05
CA GLU A 28 -13.65 8.09 11.07
C GLU A 28 -14.38 8.73 9.89
N ASP A 29 -15.36 9.59 10.15
CA ASP A 29 -16.12 10.30 9.11
C ASP A 29 -15.20 11.18 8.26
N ARG A 30 -14.29 11.94 8.87
CA ARG A 30 -13.34 12.79 8.13
C ARG A 30 -12.38 11.98 7.28
N ILE A 31 -11.83 10.90 7.81
CA ILE A 31 -10.93 10.01 7.06
C ILE A 31 -11.70 9.37 5.91
N ALA A 32 -12.93 8.92 6.14
CA ALA A 32 -13.77 8.34 5.09
C ALA A 32 -14.06 9.34 3.97
N ASP A 33 -14.38 10.58 4.30
CA ASP A 33 -14.63 11.65 3.32
C ASP A 33 -13.37 12.00 2.52
N ASP A 34 -12.22 12.13 3.19
CA ASP A 34 -10.94 12.44 2.55
C ASP A 34 -10.48 11.33 1.60
N LEU A 35 -10.82 10.06 1.91
CA LEU A 35 -10.43 8.90 1.13
C LEU A 35 -11.44 8.50 0.05
N GLU A 36 -12.64 9.09 0.03
CA GLU A 36 -13.67 8.83 -1.00
C GLU A 36 -13.18 9.17 -2.41
N VAL A 37 -12.24 10.10 -2.53
CA VAL A 37 -11.59 10.47 -3.80
C VAL A 37 -10.85 9.29 -4.45
N LEU A 38 -10.44 8.28 -3.67
CA LEU A 38 -9.75 7.09 -4.16
C LEU A 38 -10.72 6.04 -4.76
N GLY A 39 -12.03 6.24 -4.65
CA GLY A 39 -13.02 5.30 -5.20
C GLY A 39 -14.31 5.26 -4.39
N SER A 40 -14.67 4.12 -3.83
CA SER A 40 -15.81 4.01 -2.94
C SER A 40 -15.47 4.48 -1.54
N ARG A 41 -16.44 5.12 -0.85
CA ARG A 41 -16.28 5.49 0.56
C ARG A 41 -15.86 4.29 1.39
N PRO A 42 -14.71 4.35 2.10
CA PRO A 42 -14.26 3.24 2.93
C PRO A 42 -15.07 3.14 4.22
N ALA A 43 -15.11 1.94 4.78
CA ALA A 43 -15.39 1.78 6.21
C ALA A 43 -14.09 2.05 6.96
N VAL A 44 -14.16 2.95 7.93
CA VAL A 44 -13.02 3.40 8.73
C VAL A 44 -13.33 3.09 10.19
N GLU A 45 -12.36 2.54 10.89
CA GLU A 45 -12.39 2.32 12.34
C GLU A 45 -11.11 2.89 12.94
N VAL A 46 -11.24 3.75 13.95
CA VAL A 46 -10.11 4.47 14.55
C VAL A 46 -10.08 4.23 16.04
N ASP A 47 -8.98 3.63 16.50
CA ASP A 47 -8.70 3.45 17.92
C ASP A 47 -7.66 4.46 18.39
N ALA A 48 -7.97 5.14 19.49
CA ALA A 48 -7.05 6.01 20.17
C ALA A 48 -7.34 6.02 21.69
N LEU A 49 -6.34 5.72 22.48
CA LEU A 49 -6.47 5.73 23.94
C LEU A 49 -5.38 6.61 24.58
N PRO A 50 -5.74 7.72 25.23
CA PRO A 50 -7.08 8.34 25.27
C PRO A 50 -7.44 9.02 23.94
N ALA A 51 -8.74 9.09 23.58
CA ALA A 51 -9.23 9.63 22.31
C ALA A 51 -8.83 11.11 22.07
N VAL A 52 -8.48 11.83 23.11
CA VAL A 52 -7.96 13.21 23.01
C VAL A 52 -6.71 13.31 22.12
N LYS A 53 -5.95 12.21 21.93
CA LYS A 53 -4.80 12.13 20.99
C LYS A 53 -5.22 12.48 19.55
N LEU A 54 -6.47 12.20 19.16
CA LEU A 54 -7.01 12.50 17.83
C LEU A 54 -7.03 14.00 17.51
N LEU A 55 -7.08 14.87 18.54
CA LEU A 55 -6.96 16.32 18.36
C LEU A 55 -5.57 16.72 17.81
N TRP A 56 -4.55 15.91 18.05
CA TRP A 56 -3.19 16.06 17.52
C TRP A 56 -2.93 15.13 16.33
N ARG A 57 -4.00 14.58 15.72
CA ARG A 57 -3.92 13.64 14.58
C ARG A 57 -3.12 12.38 14.87
N ARG A 58 -3.12 11.92 16.11
CA ARG A 58 -2.46 10.67 16.53
C ARG A 58 -3.50 9.60 16.80
N ALA A 59 -3.37 8.46 16.14
CA ALA A 59 -4.17 7.27 16.37
C ALA A 59 -3.26 6.11 16.78
N ASP A 60 -3.74 5.25 17.65
CA ASP A 60 -3.02 4.04 18.03
C ASP A 60 -3.18 2.99 16.92
N ARG A 61 -4.43 2.86 16.37
CA ARG A 61 -4.74 1.96 15.27
C ARG A 61 -5.78 2.60 14.32
N VAL A 62 -5.61 2.33 13.04
CA VAL A 62 -6.59 2.67 11.99
C VAL A 62 -6.84 1.44 11.14
N GLU A 63 -8.11 1.03 11.02
CA GLU A 63 -8.54 0.00 10.09
C GLU A 63 -9.33 0.63 8.95
N LEU A 64 -8.97 0.28 7.71
CA LEU A 64 -9.60 0.76 6.49
C LEU A 64 -10.11 -0.42 5.67
N ARG A 65 -11.35 -0.34 5.17
CA ARG A 65 -11.91 -1.34 4.28
C ARG A 65 -12.56 -0.68 3.08
N PHE A 66 -12.00 -0.93 1.89
CA PHE A 66 -12.50 -0.41 0.63
C PHE A 66 -13.09 -1.54 -0.20
N PRO A 67 -14.36 -1.47 -0.60
CA PRO A 67 -14.88 -2.37 -1.62
C PRO A 67 -14.15 -2.19 -2.96
N ARG A 68 -13.83 -0.95 -3.32
CA ARG A 68 -13.07 -0.60 -4.53
C ARG A 68 -12.24 0.65 -4.29
N ALA A 69 -11.01 0.62 -4.79
CA ALA A 69 -10.17 1.80 -4.85
C ALA A 69 -9.41 1.86 -6.18
N SER A 70 -9.03 3.07 -6.58
CA SER A 70 -8.18 3.31 -7.74
C SER A 70 -7.10 4.30 -7.34
N ILE A 71 -5.85 3.91 -7.51
CA ILE A 71 -4.70 4.74 -7.19
C ILE A 71 -3.79 4.87 -8.39
N LEU A 72 -3.18 6.03 -8.51
CA LEU A 72 -2.09 6.22 -9.47
C LEU A 72 -0.80 5.62 -8.89
N PRO A 73 0.07 5.03 -9.72
CA PRO A 73 1.33 4.46 -9.29
C PRO A 73 2.25 5.47 -8.56
N PHE A 74 2.06 6.76 -8.85
CA PHE A 74 2.83 7.86 -8.29
C PHE A 74 1.99 8.55 -7.20
N GLY A 75 2.45 8.53 -5.96
CA GLY A 75 1.78 9.20 -4.84
C GLY A 75 1.41 8.30 -3.66
N LEU A 76 1.75 7.02 -3.71
CA LEU A 76 1.57 6.11 -2.56
C LEU A 76 2.33 6.61 -1.34
N GLY A 77 3.56 7.10 -1.52
CA GLY A 77 4.36 7.64 -0.41
C GLY A 77 3.74 8.90 0.21
N GLU A 78 3.07 9.76 -0.55
CA GLU A 78 2.35 10.89 0.02
C GLU A 78 1.16 10.44 0.89
N GLN A 79 0.44 9.41 0.46
CA GLN A 79 -0.65 8.84 1.26
C GLN A 79 -0.11 8.17 2.52
N LEU A 80 1.00 7.44 2.42
CA LEU A 80 1.67 6.82 3.57
C LEU A 80 2.22 7.87 4.55
N ALA A 81 2.75 8.99 4.08
CA ALA A 81 3.20 10.09 4.93
C ALA A 81 2.07 10.64 5.82
N ARG A 82 0.83 10.60 5.36
CA ARG A 82 -0.33 11.01 6.18
C ARG A 82 -0.61 10.04 7.33
N THR A 83 -0.07 8.84 7.28
CA THR A 83 -0.20 7.81 8.33
C THR A 83 0.98 7.76 9.29
N GLU A 84 1.95 8.67 9.19
CA GLU A 84 3.13 8.71 10.08
C GLU A 84 2.75 8.78 11.57
N ALA A 85 1.69 9.51 11.87
CA ALA A 85 1.19 9.68 13.23
C ALA A 85 0.28 8.53 13.72
N THR A 86 0.20 7.42 12.97
CA THR A 86 -0.56 6.21 13.30
C THR A 86 0.41 5.08 13.58
N ASP A 87 0.31 4.46 14.75
CA ASP A 87 1.21 3.38 15.15
C ASP A 87 0.92 2.10 14.33
N GLU A 88 -0.37 1.72 14.22
CA GLU A 88 -0.81 0.56 13.45
C GLU A 88 -1.83 0.96 12.36
N LEU A 89 -1.62 0.53 11.13
CA LEU A 89 -2.56 0.67 10.01
C LEU A 89 -2.84 -0.70 9.40
N ASP A 90 -4.11 -1.06 9.25
CA ASP A 90 -4.55 -2.24 8.49
C ASP A 90 -5.55 -1.78 7.42
N ALA A 91 -5.15 -1.81 6.15
CA ALA A 91 -6.02 -1.46 5.04
C ALA A 91 -6.29 -2.68 4.17
N ARG A 92 -7.57 -2.92 3.86
CA ARG A 92 -8.04 -4.00 2.98
C ARG A 92 -8.87 -3.43 1.86
N ILE A 93 -8.59 -3.89 0.64
CA ILE A 93 -9.23 -3.41 -0.57
C ILE A 93 -9.62 -4.61 -1.41
N ASP A 94 -10.93 -4.85 -1.57
CA ASP A 94 -11.41 -6.03 -2.29
C ASP A 94 -11.04 -5.97 -3.79
N ALA A 95 -11.16 -4.78 -4.41
CA ALA A 95 -10.76 -4.56 -5.79
C ALA A 95 -9.97 -3.25 -5.90
N LEU A 96 -8.69 -3.35 -6.29
CA LEU A 96 -7.78 -2.23 -6.42
C LEU A 96 -7.30 -2.10 -7.86
N ALA A 97 -7.44 -0.91 -8.44
CA ALA A 97 -6.82 -0.56 -9.71
C ALA A 97 -5.58 0.32 -9.46
N ILE A 98 -4.42 -0.12 -9.97
CA ILE A 98 -3.16 0.62 -9.92
C ILE A 98 -2.77 0.96 -11.37
N GLY A 99 -3.15 2.15 -11.83
CA GLY A 99 -3.04 2.48 -13.24
C GLY A 99 -3.79 1.47 -14.12
N PRO A 100 -3.12 0.79 -15.08
CA PRO A 100 -3.75 -0.20 -15.94
C PRO A 100 -3.90 -1.59 -15.30
N VAL A 101 -3.31 -1.82 -14.14
CA VAL A 101 -3.31 -3.13 -13.46
C VAL A 101 -4.44 -3.20 -12.45
N ALA A 102 -5.31 -4.20 -12.58
CA ALA A 102 -6.32 -4.50 -11.58
C ALA A 102 -5.89 -5.71 -10.74
N VAL A 103 -5.97 -5.55 -9.43
CA VAL A 103 -5.67 -6.59 -8.44
C VAL A 103 -6.85 -6.79 -7.50
N ARG A 104 -6.88 -7.92 -6.81
CA ARG A 104 -7.90 -8.25 -5.81
C ARG A 104 -7.26 -8.51 -4.46
N ASP A 105 -8.10 -8.42 -3.44
CA ASP A 105 -7.73 -8.79 -2.06
C ASP A 105 -6.45 -8.07 -1.61
N ALA A 106 -6.33 -6.79 -1.99
CA ALA A 106 -5.17 -6.02 -1.64
C ALA A 106 -5.18 -5.68 -0.15
N THR A 107 -4.02 -5.85 0.47
CA THR A 107 -3.79 -5.55 1.89
C THR A 107 -2.59 -4.64 2.03
N LEU A 108 -2.66 -3.70 2.97
CA LEU A 108 -1.53 -2.90 3.40
C LEU A 108 -1.55 -2.87 4.92
N ARG A 109 -0.47 -3.25 5.53
CA ARG A 109 -0.29 -3.21 6.98
C ARG A 109 0.96 -2.43 7.32
N LYS A 110 0.81 -1.54 8.28
CA LYS A 110 1.90 -0.83 8.95
C LYS A 110 1.88 -1.19 10.43
N ASP A 111 3.03 -1.52 10.98
CA ASP A 111 3.24 -1.76 12.41
C ASP A 111 4.56 -1.07 12.80
N GLY A 112 4.44 0.09 13.43
CA GLY A 112 5.58 0.97 13.64
C GLY A 112 6.30 1.30 12.33
N ASP A 113 7.53 0.84 12.20
CA ASP A 113 8.38 1.06 11.03
C ASP A 113 8.31 -0.09 10.01
N ALA A 114 7.54 -1.14 10.25
CA ALA A 114 7.36 -2.22 9.32
C ALA A 114 6.17 -1.95 8.39
N LEU A 115 6.37 -2.14 7.09
CA LEU A 115 5.33 -2.11 6.08
C LEU A 115 5.23 -3.47 5.40
N SER A 116 4.03 -3.97 5.24
CA SER A 116 3.76 -5.14 4.41
C SER A 116 2.55 -4.88 3.52
N ALA A 117 2.64 -5.28 2.28
CA ALA A 117 1.55 -5.17 1.32
C ALA A 117 1.39 -6.49 0.57
N GLY A 118 0.16 -6.85 0.25
CA GLY A 118 -0.14 -8.04 -0.54
C GLY A 118 -1.30 -7.79 -1.48
N ALA A 119 -1.33 -8.49 -2.61
CA ALA A 119 -2.45 -8.45 -3.53
C ALA A 119 -2.43 -9.64 -4.48
N VAL A 120 -3.60 -10.02 -4.99
CA VAL A 120 -3.71 -11.06 -6.02
C VAL A 120 -3.91 -10.40 -7.38
N ALA A 121 -2.90 -10.51 -8.24
CA ALA A 121 -2.96 -10.07 -9.63
C ALA A 121 -3.47 -11.19 -10.52
N GLN A 122 -4.57 -10.95 -11.26
CA GLN A 122 -5.06 -11.92 -12.24
C GLN A 122 -4.18 -11.92 -13.47
N GLU A 123 -3.87 -13.10 -14.01
CA GLU A 123 -3.00 -13.23 -15.19
C GLU A 123 -3.52 -12.42 -16.38
N GLY A 124 -4.82 -12.45 -16.66
CA GLY A 124 -5.43 -11.66 -17.73
C GLY A 124 -5.28 -10.15 -17.57
N ASN A 125 -5.33 -9.64 -16.36
CA ASN A 125 -5.15 -8.20 -16.06
C ASN A 125 -3.69 -7.78 -16.23
N LEU A 126 -2.74 -8.63 -15.86
CA LEU A 126 -1.31 -8.37 -16.07
C LEU A 126 -0.98 -8.32 -17.56
N VAL A 127 -1.50 -9.27 -18.33
CA VAL A 127 -1.28 -9.31 -19.80
C VAL A 127 -1.90 -8.10 -20.48
N SER A 128 -3.12 -7.71 -20.10
CA SER A 128 -3.81 -6.56 -20.72
C SER A 128 -3.17 -5.20 -20.37
N ALA A 129 -2.42 -5.11 -19.30
CA ALA A 129 -1.69 -3.90 -18.89
C ALA A 129 -0.38 -3.71 -19.70
N LEU A 130 0.08 -4.73 -20.39
CA LEU A 130 1.30 -4.67 -21.18
C LEU A 130 1.05 -4.03 -22.55
N PRO A 131 2.05 -3.34 -23.13
CA PRO A 131 1.98 -2.90 -24.52
C PRO A 131 1.73 -4.06 -25.47
N ALA A 132 0.94 -3.86 -26.52
CA ALA A 132 0.51 -4.91 -27.46
C ALA A 132 1.67 -5.66 -28.17
N PHE A 133 2.88 -5.10 -28.17
CA PHE A 133 4.08 -5.76 -28.73
C PHE A 133 4.77 -6.68 -27.71
N LEU A 134 4.32 -6.72 -26.46
CA LEU A 134 4.84 -7.58 -25.40
C LEU A 134 3.80 -8.64 -25.05
N GLU A 135 4.16 -9.88 -25.21
CA GLU A 135 3.39 -11.04 -24.79
C GLU A 135 4.13 -11.70 -23.61
N LEU A 136 3.96 -11.16 -22.42
CA LEU A 136 4.62 -11.70 -21.20
C LEU A 136 3.61 -12.41 -20.31
N ARG A 137 4.01 -13.51 -19.73
CA ARG A 137 3.28 -14.25 -18.71
C ARG A 137 4.13 -14.36 -17.45
N PRO A 138 3.55 -14.14 -16.28
CA PRO A 138 4.26 -14.40 -15.06
C PRO A 138 4.49 -15.92 -14.92
N VAL A 139 5.67 -16.28 -14.47
CA VAL A 139 6.05 -17.68 -14.21
C VAL A 139 6.64 -17.79 -12.80
N PRO A 140 6.42 -18.93 -12.11
CA PRO A 140 7.05 -19.17 -10.82
C PRO A 140 8.56 -19.09 -10.94
N ASP A 141 9.22 -18.34 -10.08
CA ASP A 141 10.67 -18.38 -9.97
C ASP A 141 11.09 -19.41 -8.92
N ALA A 142 11.90 -20.39 -9.34
CA ALA A 142 12.42 -21.41 -8.44
C ALA A 142 13.41 -20.86 -7.40
N SER A 143 13.94 -19.65 -7.62
CA SER A 143 14.88 -18.99 -6.71
C SER A 143 14.19 -18.19 -5.59
N GLY A 144 12.90 -17.88 -5.74
CA GLY A 144 12.16 -17.08 -4.76
C GLY A 144 12.47 -15.59 -4.78
N ASP A 145 13.41 -15.17 -5.60
CA ASP A 145 13.91 -13.77 -5.68
C ASP A 145 13.09 -12.92 -6.66
N GLY A 146 11.84 -12.64 -6.33
CA GLY A 146 11.00 -11.75 -7.09
C GLY A 146 10.03 -12.44 -8.06
N LEU A 147 9.44 -11.67 -8.96
CA LEU A 147 8.48 -12.12 -9.96
C LEU A 147 9.14 -12.20 -11.32
N VAL A 148 9.10 -13.38 -11.95
CA VAL A 148 9.63 -13.60 -13.30
C VAL A 148 8.51 -13.58 -14.32
N PHE A 149 8.77 -12.92 -15.45
CA PHE A 149 7.92 -12.90 -16.62
C PHE A 149 8.65 -13.58 -17.78
N GLU A 150 7.98 -14.47 -18.46
CA GLU A 150 8.47 -15.08 -19.70
C GLU A 150 7.50 -14.82 -20.86
N GLY A 151 8.05 -14.67 -22.06
CA GLY A 151 7.24 -14.47 -23.24
C GLY A 151 8.04 -14.02 -24.44
N ALA A 152 7.45 -13.14 -25.25
CA ALA A 152 8.08 -12.64 -26.44
C ALA A 152 7.79 -11.16 -26.67
N ALA A 153 8.74 -10.47 -27.27
CA ALA A 153 8.55 -9.14 -27.84
C ALA A 153 8.55 -9.23 -29.36
N SER A 154 7.64 -8.51 -30.00
CA SER A 154 7.60 -8.37 -31.43
C SER A 154 8.25 -7.06 -31.87
N ALA A 155 9.42 -7.13 -32.52
CA ALA A 155 10.13 -5.97 -33.01
C ALA A 155 10.60 -6.21 -34.46
N PHE A 156 10.36 -5.25 -35.34
CA PHE A 156 10.78 -5.31 -36.74
C PHE A 156 10.33 -6.58 -37.49
N GLY A 157 9.11 -7.06 -37.20
CA GLY A 157 8.57 -8.29 -37.80
C GLY A 157 9.20 -9.60 -37.28
N ARG A 158 10.02 -9.53 -36.26
CA ARG A 158 10.62 -10.71 -35.59
C ARG A 158 10.09 -10.87 -34.19
N ARG A 159 9.87 -12.11 -33.80
CA ARG A 159 9.50 -12.49 -32.44
C ARG A 159 10.76 -12.91 -31.69
N VAL A 160 11.05 -12.22 -30.59
CA VAL A 160 12.23 -12.47 -29.76
C VAL A 160 11.73 -12.94 -28.40
N ALA A 161 12.20 -14.10 -27.95
CA ALA A 161 11.92 -14.57 -26.60
C ALA A 161 12.49 -13.59 -25.59
N LEU A 162 11.68 -13.26 -24.58
CA LEU A 162 12.03 -12.32 -23.52
C LEU A 162 11.72 -12.95 -22.17
N ARG A 163 12.67 -12.83 -21.27
CA ARG A 163 12.48 -13.10 -19.85
C ARG A 163 12.84 -11.84 -19.08
N ALA A 164 11.98 -11.42 -18.18
CA ALA A 164 12.19 -10.23 -17.38
C ALA A 164 11.91 -10.56 -15.90
N ARG A 165 12.59 -9.88 -15.02
CA ARG A 165 12.47 -10.10 -13.58
C ARG A 165 12.16 -8.79 -12.87
N LEU A 166 11.11 -8.82 -12.04
CA LEU A 166 10.78 -7.75 -11.11
C LEU A 166 11.44 -8.05 -9.78
N ARG A 167 12.27 -7.13 -9.30
CA ARG A 167 13.03 -7.27 -8.04
C ARG A 167 13.03 -5.98 -7.26
N GLY A 168 13.14 -6.10 -5.93
CA GLY A 168 13.54 -5.02 -5.04
C GLY A 168 15.05 -4.79 -5.13
N VAL A 169 15.49 -3.58 -5.50
CA VAL A 169 16.89 -3.20 -5.55
C VAL A 169 17.04 -1.78 -5.00
N ASP A 170 17.84 -1.61 -3.97
CA ASP A 170 18.07 -0.31 -3.33
C ASP A 170 16.77 0.43 -2.91
N GLY A 171 15.77 -0.34 -2.45
CA GLY A 171 14.48 0.21 -2.04
C GLY A 171 13.49 0.52 -3.17
N ARG A 172 13.81 0.15 -4.41
CA ARG A 172 12.99 0.36 -5.60
C ARG A 172 12.51 -0.95 -6.18
N LEU A 173 11.40 -0.94 -6.91
CA LEU A 173 10.98 -2.08 -7.73
C LEU A 173 11.44 -1.87 -9.17
N LEU A 174 12.32 -2.73 -9.63
CA LEU A 174 12.89 -2.69 -10.97
C LEU A 174 12.47 -3.92 -11.77
N LEU A 175 11.93 -3.70 -12.97
CA LEU A 175 11.70 -4.72 -13.97
C LEU A 175 12.87 -4.72 -14.95
N SER A 176 13.66 -5.79 -14.93
CA SER A 176 14.86 -5.92 -15.76
C SER A 176 14.74 -7.14 -16.66
N PRO A 177 14.93 -7.01 -17.99
CA PRO A 177 15.07 -8.15 -18.87
C PRO A 177 16.33 -8.94 -18.53
N ASP A 178 16.25 -10.27 -18.63
CA ASP A 178 17.42 -11.13 -18.48
C ASP A 178 18.36 -11.02 -19.70
N GLY A 179 19.67 -11.23 -19.47
CA GLY A 179 20.68 -11.26 -20.51
C GLY A 179 21.27 -9.88 -20.85
N LEU A 180 21.83 -9.75 -22.05
CA LEU A 180 22.59 -8.57 -22.49
C LEU A 180 21.74 -7.28 -22.54
N PHE A 181 20.43 -7.39 -22.63
CA PHE A 181 19.51 -6.26 -22.68
C PHE A 181 19.16 -5.70 -21.30
N GLY A 182 19.45 -6.43 -20.22
CA GLY A 182 19.09 -6.04 -18.85
C GLY A 182 19.67 -4.69 -18.43
N ALA A 183 20.88 -4.37 -18.89
CA ALA A 183 21.54 -3.11 -18.56
C ALA A 183 20.92 -1.88 -19.26
N PHE A 184 20.24 -2.08 -20.38
CA PHE A 184 19.73 -0.98 -21.22
C PHE A 184 18.21 -0.82 -21.19
N ALA A 185 17.47 -1.81 -20.67
CA ALA A 185 16.02 -1.85 -20.72
C ALA A 185 15.38 -2.06 -19.34
N THR A 186 16.08 -1.74 -18.27
CA THR A 186 15.52 -1.77 -16.92
C THR A 186 14.49 -0.66 -16.76
N VAL A 187 13.29 -1.02 -16.34
CA VAL A 187 12.19 -0.10 -16.08
C VAL A 187 11.95 -0.02 -14.57
N THR A 188 11.94 1.18 -14.03
CA THR A 188 11.52 1.41 -12.66
C THR A 188 10.00 1.34 -12.57
N VAL A 189 9.50 0.36 -11.84
CA VAL A 189 8.06 0.13 -11.63
C VAL A 189 7.58 0.92 -10.42
N PHE A 190 8.42 1.01 -9.38
CA PHE A 190 8.15 1.77 -8.18
C PHE A 190 9.44 2.42 -7.69
N ASP A 191 9.37 3.71 -7.39
CA ASP A 191 10.44 4.50 -6.80
C ASP A 191 9.80 5.63 -5.98
N ASP A 192 9.69 5.43 -4.68
CA ASP A 192 9.22 6.47 -3.77
C ASP A 192 10.27 6.65 -2.67
N PRO A 193 10.81 7.87 -2.48
CA PRO A 193 11.87 8.11 -1.51
C PRO A 193 11.45 7.88 -0.05
N ARG A 194 10.13 7.82 0.20
CA ARG A 194 9.56 7.61 1.54
C ARG A 194 9.31 6.14 1.89
N VAL A 195 9.47 5.25 0.92
CA VAL A 195 9.26 3.81 1.12
C VAL A 195 10.44 3.06 0.57
N ARG A 196 11.08 2.26 1.41
CA ARG A 196 12.12 1.33 1.00
C ARG A 196 11.55 -0.07 0.90
N VAL A 197 11.52 -0.62 -0.30
CA VAL A 197 11.18 -2.02 -0.53
C VAL A 197 12.37 -2.89 -0.12
N GLU A 198 12.13 -3.88 0.72
CA GLU A 198 13.16 -4.79 1.24
C GLU A 198 13.06 -6.19 0.63
N ASP A 199 11.82 -6.68 0.51
CA ASP A 199 11.56 -8.00 -0.07
C ASP A 199 10.35 -7.98 -1.00
N LEU A 200 10.36 -8.87 -1.98
CA LEU A 200 9.27 -9.10 -2.93
C LEU A 200 9.14 -10.60 -3.16
N ALA A 201 8.03 -11.17 -2.74
CA ALA A 201 7.67 -12.55 -3.02
C ALA A 201 6.49 -12.64 -3.98
N ALA A 202 6.48 -13.67 -4.82
CA ALA A 202 5.37 -13.94 -5.71
C ALA A 202 5.06 -15.42 -5.72
N THR A 203 3.81 -15.77 -5.40
CA THR A 203 3.34 -17.15 -5.29
C THR A 203 2.18 -17.38 -6.25
N PRO A 204 2.23 -18.40 -7.10
CA PRO A 204 1.10 -18.79 -7.93
C PRO A 204 -0.07 -19.23 -7.05
N VAL A 205 -1.26 -18.66 -7.34
CA VAL A 205 -2.52 -19.02 -6.69
C VAL A 205 -3.58 -19.33 -7.75
N GLU A 206 -4.71 -19.89 -7.35
CA GLU A 206 -5.79 -20.19 -8.30
C GLU A 206 -6.28 -18.90 -8.98
N GLY A 207 -6.10 -18.85 -10.31
CA GLY A 207 -6.54 -17.72 -11.15
C GLY A 207 -5.62 -16.49 -11.17
N GLY A 208 -4.38 -16.62 -10.65
CA GLY A 208 -3.44 -15.49 -10.68
C GLY A 208 -2.16 -15.70 -9.90
N ILE A 209 -1.58 -14.60 -9.48
CA ILE A 209 -0.36 -14.56 -8.68
C ILE A 209 -0.61 -13.67 -7.47
N GLU A 210 -0.37 -14.21 -6.31
CA GLU A 210 -0.25 -13.42 -5.08
C GLU A 210 1.14 -12.79 -5.03
N VAL A 211 1.16 -11.47 -4.91
CA VAL A 211 2.37 -10.68 -4.75
C VAL A 211 2.39 -10.13 -3.32
N ALA A 212 3.46 -10.38 -2.60
CA ALA A 212 3.71 -9.82 -1.28
C ALA A 212 4.96 -8.95 -1.32
N VAL A 213 4.89 -7.81 -0.68
CA VAL A 213 5.98 -6.82 -0.60
C VAL A 213 6.21 -6.49 0.85
N GLU A 214 7.45 -6.54 1.29
CA GLU A 214 7.87 -6.05 2.60
C GLU A 214 8.77 -4.83 2.43
N GLY A 215 8.68 -3.91 3.37
CA GLY A 215 9.45 -2.68 3.32
C GLY A 215 9.35 -1.90 4.62
N ARG A 216 9.87 -0.69 4.57
CA ARG A 216 9.74 0.25 5.69
C ARG A 216 9.58 1.68 5.20
N PRO A 217 8.89 2.54 5.95
CA PRO A 217 8.93 3.97 5.69
C PRO A 217 10.36 4.48 5.89
N VAL A 218 10.74 5.43 5.07
CA VAL A 218 11.99 6.15 5.25
C VAL A 218 11.62 7.52 5.79
N ASP A 219 12.10 7.86 6.98
CA ASP A 219 11.93 9.18 7.53
C ASP A 219 12.42 10.21 6.52
N ALA A 220 11.56 11.13 6.14
CA ALA A 220 11.96 12.23 5.28
C ALA A 220 13.00 13.03 6.07
N GLU A 221 14.26 12.94 5.66
CA GLU A 221 15.33 13.77 6.22
C GLU A 221 14.88 15.23 6.07
N PRO A 222 14.79 16.01 7.14
CA PRO A 222 14.33 17.39 7.04
C PRO A 222 15.22 18.11 6.05
N ALA A 223 14.62 18.63 4.98
CA ALA A 223 15.31 19.43 3.99
C ALA A 223 15.98 20.62 4.70
N GLY A 224 17.31 20.56 4.79
CA GLY A 224 18.16 21.56 5.41
C GLY A 224 18.20 22.89 4.66
#